data_22db79837ad01903967a4fbe96f48f08
#
_entry.id   22db79837ad01903967a4fbe96f48f08
#
_cell.length_a   1.000
_cell.length_b   1.000
_cell.length_c   1.000
_cell.angle_alpha   90.00
_cell.angle_beta   90.00
_cell.angle_gamma   90.00
#
_symmetry.space_group_name_H-M   'P 1'
#
loop_
_entity.id
_entity.type
_entity.pdbx_description
1 polymer ?
#
loop_
_entity_poly.entity_id
_entity_poly.type
_entity_poly.pdbx_seq_one_letter_code
_entity_poly.pdbx_strand_id
1 'polypeptide(L)'
;TDQWEIVFEHAQKNGLFLHFKTLEMENQGLLDGGGVGVNSKLYYRELIARFVHHLALNWNLCEENGEWVKNHPTPPQETEQRIAMTRYFEKHDPYNHHLVIHNGIQYDDLLGDSSALTGPSIQTHHVDFRMVHGDVLKWLDASQKAGKQWAVAVDEPGDAQHSLVPDADNPDHDLARRNGLWGTFMAGGWGNEWYFGYKHEHSDLTCEDYRSR
;
A
#
# COMPACT_ATOMS: atom_id res chain seq x y z
N THR A 1 17.64 12.57 1.94
CA THR A 1 16.92 12.61 0.63
C THR A 1 17.85 12.26 -0.52
N ASP A 2 19.01 12.87 -0.67
CA ASP A 2 19.94 12.58 -1.78
C ASP A 2 20.42 11.10 -1.80
N GLN A 3 20.48 10.46 -0.65
CA GLN A 3 20.79 9.02 -0.55
C GLN A 3 19.66 8.15 -1.13
N TRP A 4 18.41 8.54 -0.95
CA TRP A 4 17.27 7.86 -1.53
C TRP A 4 17.23 7.99 -3.05
N GLU A 5 17.69 9.10 -3.59
CA GLU A 5 17.80 9.30 -5.04
C GLU A 5 18.66 8.24 -5.69
N ILE A 6 19.83 7.92 -5.07
CA ILE A 6 20.72 6.86 -5.54
C ILE A 6 20.01 5.50 -5.57
N VAL A 7 19.22 5.19 -4.53
CA VAL A 7 18.46 3.94 -4.43
C VAL A 7 17.37 3.89 -5.49
N PHE A 8 16.61 4.96 -5.67
CA PHE A 8 15.52 5.01 -6.63
C PHE A 8 16.00 4.96 -8.07
N GLU A 9 17.06 5.68 -8.41
CA GLU A 9 17.69 5.56 -9.73
C GLU A 9 18.18 4.14 -10.01
N HIS A 10 18.77 3.48 -9.02
CA HIS A 10 19.22 2.10 -9.16
C HIS A 10 18.04 1.15 -9.39
N ALA A 11 16.98 1.28 -8.61
CA ALA A 11 15.75 0.51 -8.77
C ALA A 11 15.15 0.69 -10.16
N GLN A 12 14.99 1.93 -10.61
CA GLN A 12 14.45 2.25 -11.92
C GLN A 12 15.30 1.70 -13.08
N LYS A 13 16.64 1.79 -12.99
CA LYS A 13 17.56 1.20 -13.97
C LYS A 13 17.44 -0.32 -14.07
N ASN A 14 17.00 -0.97 -13.00
CA ASN A 14 16.75 -2.41 -12.95
C ASN A 14 15.28 -2.81 -13.23
N GLY A 15 14.44 -1.87 -13.64
CA GLY A 15 13.04 -2.14 -13.99
C GLY A 15 12.14 -2.40 -12.79
N LEU A 16 12.53 -1.93 -11.59
CA LEU A 16 11.72 -2.03 -10.39
C LEU A 16 10.73 -0.87 -10.32
N PHE A 17 9.49 -1.18 -9.96
CA PHE A 17 8.45 -0.21 -9.65
C PHE A 17 8.52 0.16 -8.17
N LEU A 18 8.52 1.44 -7.86
CA LEU A 18 8.69 1.95 -6.51
C LEU A 18 7.34 2.14 -5.83
N HIS A 19 7.11 1.44 -4.73
CA HIS A 19 5.96 1.64 -3.84
C HIS A 19 6.39 2.53 -2.67
N PHE A 20 6.13 3.83 -2.78
CA PHE A 20 6.65 4.83 -1.85
C PHE A 20 5.64 5.18 -0.76
N LYS A 21 5.87 4.66 0.46
CA LYS A 21 5.04 4.96 1.64
C LYS A 21 5.47 6.29 2.27
N THR A 22 4.52 7.21 2.47
CA THR A 22 4.81 8.56 2.96
C THR A 22 4.55 8.74 4.44
N LEU A 23 3.53 8.07 4.97
CA LEU A 23 3.14 8.07 6.37
C LEU A 23 2.85 6.65 6.84
N GLU A 24 2.71 6.49 8.14
CA GLU A 24 2.33 5.23 8.82
C GLU A 24 1.28 5.52 9.88
N MET A 25 0.61 4.49 10.38
CA MET A 25 -0.39 4.59 11.44
C MET A 25 0.13 5.41 12.64
N GLU A 26 1.38 5.17 13.02
CA GLU A 26 2.02 5.78 14.19
C GLU A 26 2.24 7.28 14.04
N ASN A 27 2.29 7.79 12.82
CA ASN A 27 2.59 9.19 12.55
C ASN A 27 1.55 9.90 11.68
N GLN A 28 0.46 9.25 11.28
CA GLN A 28 -0.56 9.83 10.39
C GLN A 28 -1.17 11.15 10.90
N GLY A 29 -1.23 11.34 12.22
CA GLY A 29 -1.70 12.57 12.84
C GLY A 29 -0.60 13.55 13.28
N LEU A 30 0.68 13.24 13.05
CA LEU A 30 1.81 14.01 13.58
C LEU A 30 1.90 15.43 13.00
N LEU A 31 1.73 15.56 11.69
CA LEU A 31 1.77 16.84 11.02
C LEU A 31 0.37 17.44 10.91
N ASP A 32 0.19 18.62 11.45
CA ASP A 32 -1.06 19.39 11.40
C ASP A 32 -2.30 18.60 11.86
N GLY A 33 -2.12 17.63 12.80
CA GLY A 33 -3.19 16.79 13.30
C GLY A 33 -3.79 15.85 12.24
N GLY A 34 -3.01 15.46 11.22
CA GLY A 34 -3.44 14.61 10.11
C GLY A 34 -4.06 15.37 8.92
N GLY A 35 -4.26 16.68 9.07
CA GLY A 35 -4.78 17.55 8.01
C GLY A 35 -3.71 18.02 7.02
N VAL A 36 -4.15 18.65 5.94
CA VAL A 36 -3.26 19.25 4.92
C VAL A 36 -2.98 20.70 5.28
N GLY A 37 -2.27 20.91 6.41
CA GLY A 37 -1.85 22.22 6.92
C GLY A 37 -0.53 22.70 6.33
N VAL A 38 0.16 23.57 7.06
CA VAL A 38 1.42 24.17 6.59
C VAL A 38 2.55 23.15 6.57
N ASN A 39 2.70 22.36 7.65
CA ASN A 39 3.79 21.40 7.79
C ASN A 39 3.60 20.20 6.84
N SER A 40 2.38 19.67 6.74
CA SER A 40 2.04 18.59 5.81
C SER A 40 2.29 19.00 4.37
N LYS A 41 1.88 20.21 3.97
CA LYS A 41 2.15 20.75 2.63
C LYS A 41 3.64 20.89 2.34
N LEU A 42 4.43 21.34 3.33
CA LEU A 42 5.87 21.43 3.18
C LEU A 42 6.49 20.05 2.95
N TYR A 43 6.10 19.07 3.76
CA TYR A 43 6.56 17.70 3.66
C TYR A 43 6.18 17.07 2.31
N TYR A 44 4.91 17.13 1.91
CA TYR A 44 4.44 16.53 0.64
C TYR A 44 5.07 17.19 -0.58
N ARG A 45 5.22 18.51 -0.57
CA ARG A 45 5.91 19.23 -1.65
C ARG A 45 7.36 18.82 -1.79
N GLU A 46 8.04 18.61 -0.67
CA GLU A 46 9.44 18.18 -0.67
C GLU A 46 9.57 16.77 -1.27
N LEU A 47 8.67 15.84 -0.90
CA LEU A 47 8.64 14.50 -1.48
C LEU A 47 8.37 14.54 -2.98
N ILE A 48 7.34 15.27 -3.38
CA ILE A 48 6.97 15.41 -4.80
C ILE A 48 8.11 16.05 -5.58
N ALA A 49 8.66 17.17 -5.12
CA ALA A 49 9.72 17.87 -5.82
C ALA A 49 10.99 17.02 -6.03
N ARG A 50 11.27 16.09 -5.11
CA ARG A 50 12.45 15.24 -5.21
C ARG A 50 12.23 13.98 -6.02
N PHE A 51 11.09 13.33 -5.88
CA PHE A 51 10.94 11.94 -6.34
C PHE A 51 9.92 11.76 -7.48
N VAL A 52 9.12 12.77 -7.79
CA VAL A 52 8.06 12.65 -8.80
C VAL A 52 8.57 12.37 -10.21
N HIS A 53 9.83 12.63 -10.50
CA HIS A 53 10.42 12.34 -11.82
C HIS A 53 10.72 10.85 -12.06
N HIS A 54 10.63 10.01 -11.01
CA HIS A 54 10.71 8.57 -11.15
C HIS A 54 9.37 8.02 -11.66
N LEU A 55 9.27 7.80 -12.98
CA LEU A 55 7.99 7.45 -13.63
C LEU A 55 7.44 6.08 -13.19
N ALA A 56 8.28 5.17 -12.73
CA ALA A 56 7.88 3.88 -12.16
C ALA A 56 7.71 3.98 -10.64
N LEU A 57 6.85 4.87 -10.19
CA LEU A 57 6.56 5.17 -8.78
C LEU A 57 5.05 5.16 -8.55
N ASN A 58 4.61 4.68 -7.38
CA ASN A 58 3.31 5.03 -6.84
C ASN A 58 3.46 5.67 -5.46
N TRP A 59 2.52 6.54 -5.12
CA TRP A 59 2.42 7.12 -3.80
C TRP A 59 1.47 6.29 -2.93
N ASN A 60 2.00 5.56 -1.95
CA ASN A 60 1.21 5.07 -0.83
C ASN A 60 1.20 6.18 0.24
N LEU A 61 0.07 6.84 0.37
CA LEU A 61 -0.04 8.05 1.18
C LEU A 61 -0.03 7.77 2.68
N CYS A 62 -0.34 6.55 3.10
CA CYS A 62 -0.19 6.13 4.49
C CYS A 62 -0.30 4.61 4.62
N GLU A 63 0.63 4.02 5.37
CA GLU A 63 0.57 2.63 5.82
C GLU A 63 -0.45 2.50 6.94
N GLU A 64 -1.24 1.42 6.92
CA GLU A 64 -2.27 1.14 7.93
C GLU A 64 -3.12 2.37 8.32
N ASN A 65 -3.52 3.15 7.31
CA ASN A 65 -4.23 4.41 7.50
C ASN A 65 -5.61 4.21 8.13
N GLY A 66 -5.98 5.10 9.03
CA GLY A 66 -7.25 5.07 9.73
C GLY A 66 -7.15 4.50 11.14
N GLU A 67 -8.28 4.04 11.69
CA GLU A 67 -8.34 3.52 13.06
C GLU A 67 -8.18 1.99 13.07
N TRP A 68 -6.96 1.53 13.34
CA TRP A 68 -6.64 0.11 13.51
C TRP A 68 -6.61 -0.34 14.96
N VAL A 69 -6.08 0.51 15.83
CA VAL A 69 -5.92 0.24 17.26
C VAL A 69 -6.69 1.30 18.05
N LYS A 70 -7.65 0.86 18.85
CA LYS A 70 -8.37 1.77 19.74
C LYS A 70 -7.41 2.44 20.71
N ASN A 71 -7.56 3.75 20.88
CA ASN A 71 -6.72 4.57 21.75
C ASN A 71 -5.24 4.59 21.38
N HIS A 72 -4.92 4.48 20.10
CA HIS A 72 -3.56 4.73 19.64
C HIS A 72 -3.14 6.17 20.01
N PRO A 73 -1.88 6.40 20.47
CA PRO A 73 -1.43 7.73 20.87
C PRO A 73 -1.54 8.79 19.78
N THR A 74 -1.34 8.38 18.54
CA THR A 74 -1.52 9.25 17.37
C THR A 74 -2.96 9.12 16.88
N PRO A 75 -3.73 10.21 16.81
CA PRO A 75 -5.08 10.15 16.29
C PRO A 75 -5.09 9.73 14.82
N PRO A 76 -6.05 8.86 14.42
CA PRO A 76 -6.19 8.45 13.03
C PRO A 76 -6.63 9.63 12.15
N GLN A 77 -6.28 9.56 10.86
CA GLN A 77 -6.83 10.48 9.88
C GLN A 77 -8.32 10.19 9.66
N GLU A 78 -9.10 11.26 9.68
CA GLU A 78 -10.53 11.22 9.33
C GLU A 78 -10.72 11.22 7.81
N THR A 79 -11.92 10.92 7.35
CA THR A 79 -12.26 10.85 5.91
C THR A 79 -11.90 12.12 5.15
N GLU A 80 -12.27 13.30 5.68
CA GLU A 80 -11.97 14.58 5.04
C GLU A 80 -10.47 14.86 4.94
N GLN A 81 -9.70 14.43 5.94
CA GLN A 81 -8.25 14.56 5.94
C GLN A 81 -7.61 13.65 4.87
N ARG A 82 -8.09 12.40 4.75
CA ARG A 82 -7.69 11.45 3.70
C ARG A 82 -8.00 11.99 2.31
N ILE A 83 -9.21 12.49 2.11
CA ILE A 83 -9.62 13.13 0.84
C ILE A 83 -8.72 14.32 0.51
N ALA A 84 -8.50 15.23 1.47
CA ALA A 84 -7.67 16.40 1.25
C ALA A 84 -6.22 16.03 0.89
N MET A 85 -5.67 15.00 1.53
CA MET A 85 -4.33 14.48 1.25
C MET A 85 -4.24 13.93 -0.19
N THR A 86 -5.17 13.08 -0.62
CA THR A 86 -5.19 12.55 -1.99
C THR A 86 -5.30 13.65 -3.03
N ARG A 87 -6.18 14.64 -2.81
CA ARG A 87 -6.36 15.79 -3.70
C ARG A 87 -5.12 16.67 -3.76
N TYR A 88 -4.37 16.77 -2.67
CA TYR A 88 -3.11 17.51 -2.67
C TYR A 88 -2.08 16.87 -3.60
N PHE A 89 -1.90 15.55 -3.52
CA PHE A 89 -0.99 14.83 -4.42
C PHE A 89 -1.45 14.91 -5.89
N GLU A 90 -2.72 14.63 -6.18
CA GLU A 90 -3.29 14.78 -7.52
C GLU A 90 -3.00 16.16 -8.15
N LYS A 91 -3.13 17.22 -7.35
CA LYS A 91 -2.92 18.60 -7.82
C LYS A 91 -1.45 18.92 -8.10
N HIS A 92 -0.52 18.32 -7.36
CA HIS A 92 0.89 18.74 -7.36
C HIS A 92 1.83 17.73 -8.02
N ASP A 93 1.35 16.55 -8.33
CA ASP A 93 2.06 15.54 -9.10
C ASP A 93 1.77 15.74 -10.60
N PRO A 94 2.73 16.25 -11.39
CA PRO A 94 2.49 16.55 -12.80
C PRO A 94 2.46 15.30 -13.70
N TYR A 95 2.86 14.14 -13.17
CA TYR A 95 2.91 12.87 -13.92
C TYR A 95 1.71 11.97 -13.65
N ASN A 96 0.82 12.34 -12.70
CA ASN A 96 -0.36 11.56 -12.33
C ASN A 96 -0.02 10.12 -11.91
N HIS A 97 0.95 9.97 -11.03
CA HIS A 97 1.28 8.65 -10.49
C HIS A 97 0.09 8.01 -9.79
N HIS A 98 0.14 6.69 -9.71
CA HIS A 98 -0.84 5.92 -8.96
C HIS A 98 -0.86 6.33 -7.50
N LEU A 99 -2.04 6.68 -6.98
CA LEU A 99 -2.26 7.10 -5.60
C LEU A 99 -3.03 6.04 -4.85
N VAL A 100 -2.46 5.53 -3.78
CA VAL A 100 -3.07 4.53 -2.92
C VAL A 100 -2.98 4.92 -1.44
N ILE A 101 -3.80 4.31 -0.63
CA ILE A 101 -3.71 4.27 0.82
C ILE A 101 -3.72 2.80 1.21
N HIS A 102 -2.86 2.42 2.15
CA HIS A 102 -2.81 1.05 2.64
C HIS A 102 -3.70 0.89 3.87
N ASN A 103 -4.69 0.00 3.74
CA ASN A 103 -5.42 -0.58 4.87
C ASN A 103 -6.22 -1.83 4.44
N GLY A 104 -6.97 -2.45 5.37
CA GLY A 104 -7.72 -3.66 5.06
C GLY A 104 -9.13 -3.44 4.52
N ILE A 105 -9.85 -2.40 4.98
CA ILE A 105 -11.31 -2.32 4.77
C ILE A 105 -11.90 -0.92 4.67
N GLN A 106 -11.14 0.14 4.88
CA GLN A 106 -11.69 1.49 5.10
C GLN A 106 -11.60 2.38 3.86
N TYR A 107 -12.26 1.98 2.76
CA TYR A 107 -12.21 2.71 1.49
C TYR A 107 -13.56 3.21 0.98
N ASP A 108 -14.69 2.81 1.60
CA ASP A 108 -16.03 3.08 1.06
C ASP A 108 -16.31 4.58 0.87
N ASP A 109 -15.80 5.41 1.76
CA ASP A 109 -15.93 6.86 1.74
C ASP A 109 -14.95 7.57 0.78
N LEU A 110 -14.03 6.84 0.18
CA LEU A 110 -13.01 7.34 -0.74
C LEU A 110 -13.27 6.98 -2.21
N LEU A 111 -14.38 6.27 -2.48
CA LEU A 111 -14.73 5.78 -3.83
C LEU A 111 -15.18 6.90 -4.78
N GLY A 112 -15.06 6.63 -6.07
CA GLY A 112 -15.50 7.53 -7.14
C GLY A 112 -14.79 8.87 -7.08
N ASP A 113 -15.54 9.95 -7.27
CA ASP A 113 -15.03 11.32 -7.24
C ASP A 113 -14.89 11.90 -5.82
N SER A 114 -15.19 11.11 -4.76
CA SER A 114 -14.96 11.55 -3.39
C SER A 114 -13.49 11.83 -3.12
N SER A 115 -12.59 11.00 -3.64
CA SER A 115 -11.15 11.16 -3.47
C SER A 115 -10.40 11.12 -4.81
N ALA A 116 -9.09 11.42 -4.74
CA ALA A 116 -8.19 11.27 -5.87
C ALA A 116 -7.54 9.88 -5.96
N LEU A 117 -7.89 8.94 -5.08
CA LEU A 117 -7.33 7.59 -5.13
C LEU A 117 -7.55 6.93 -6.49
N THR A 118 -6.54 6.23 -6.95
CA THR A 118 -6.58 5.44 -8.18
C THR A 118 -6.59 3.93 -7.90
N GLY A 119 -6.47 3.57 -6.63
CA GLY A 119 -6.58 2.20 -6.15
C GLY A 119 -6.42 2.10 -4.64
N PRO A 120 -6.76 0.96 -4.07
CA PRO A 120 -6.40 0.58 -2.72
C PRO A 120 -5.07 -0.18 -2.72
N SER A 121 -4.40 -0.17 -1.58
CA SER A 121 -3.30 -1.02 -1.22
C SER A 121 -3.81 -1.91 -0.08
N ILE A 122 -4.17 -3.17 -0.41
CA ILE A 122 -4.99 -3.98 0.50
C ILE A 122 -4.13 -4.80 1.46
N GLN A 123 -4.48 -4.74 2.76
CA GLN A 123 -4.03 -5.67 3.77
C GLN A 123 -5.12 -6.72 4.06
N THR A 124 -4.75 -7.99 4.17
CA THR A 124 -5.63 -9.08 4.58
C THR A 124 -5.07 -9.79 5.81
N HIS A 125 -5.91 -10.47 6.59
CA HIS A 125 -5.52 -10.99 7.90
C HIS A 125 -5.63 -12.52 8.07
N HIS A 126 -6.00 -13.26 7.03
CA HIS A 126 -6.15 -14.71 7.13
C HIS A 126 -4.87 -15.46 6.75
N VAL A 127 -4.47 -16.38 7.61
CA VAL A 127 -3.25 -17.19 7.46
C VAL A 127 -3.20 -18.02 6.18
N ASP A 128 -4.34 -18.39 5.62
CA ASP A 128 -4.47 -19.15 4.38
C ASP A 128 -4.76 -18.27 3.16
N PHE A 129 -4.71 -16.96 3.32
CA PHE A 129 -4.92 -15.94 2.26
C PHE A 129 -6.27 -16.03 1.55
N ARG A 130 -7.25 -16.78 2.09
CA ARG A 130 -8.55 -17.04 1.45
C ARG A 130 -9.39 -15.82 1.13
N MET A 131 -9.15 -14.69 1.82
CA MET A 131 -9.90 -13.45 1.60
C MET A 131 -9.43 -12.67 0.36
N VAL A 132 -8.21 -12.87 -0.07
CA VAL A 132 -7.55 -12.06 -1.12
C VAL A 132 -8.39 -11.95 -2.38
N HIS A 133 -8.84 -13.07 -2.95
CA HIS A 133 -9.64 -13.07 -4.18
C HIS A 133 -10.94 -12.27 -4.04
N GLY A 134 -11.65 -12.48 -2.92
CA GLY A 134 -12.92 -11.80 -2.64
C GLY A 134 -12.73 -10.30 -2.40
N ASP A 135 -11.67 -9.91 -1.69
CA ASP A 135 -11.39 -8.50 -1.40
C ASP A 135 -10.99 -7.75 -2.68
N VAL A 136 -10.21 -8.36 -3.56
CA VAL A 136 -9.88 -7.76 -4.86
C VAL A 136 -11.15 -7.55 -5.68
N LEU A 137 -12.01 -8.58 -5.82
CA LEU A 137 -13.28 -8.46 -6.54
C LEU A 137 -14.19 -7.39 -5.94
N LYS A 138 -14.26 -7.31 -4.61
CA LYS A 138 -15.06 -6.31 -3.89
C LYS A 138 -14.68 -4.90 -4.33
N TRP A 139 -13.40 -4.57 -4.32
CA TRP A 139 -12.95 -3.21 -4.60
C TRP A 139 -12.95 -2.87 -6.09
N LEU A 140 -12.74 -3.85 -6.96
CA LEU A 140 -12.95 -3.67 -8.41
C LEU A 140 -14.42 -3.35 -8.71
N ASP A 141 -15.35 -4.11 -8.17
CA ASP A 141 -16.79 -3.91 -8.35
C ASP A 141 -17.28 -2.59 -7.72
N ALA A 142 -16.86 -2.31 -6.49
CA ALA A 142 -17.26 -1.09 -5.78
C ALA A 142 -16.77 0.18 -6.50
N SER A 143 -15.52 0.19 -6.94
CA SER A 143 -14.93 1.33 -7.65
C SER A 143 -15.57 1.53 -9.03
N GLN A 144 -15.86 0.45 -9.75
CA GLN A 144 -16.59 0.51 -11.03
C GLN A 144 -18.00 1.09 -10.84
N LYS A 145 -18.74 0.62 -9.84
CA LYS A 145 -20.08 1.14 -9.51
C LYS A 145 -20.06 2.60 -9.11
N ALA A 146 -19.00 3.04 -8.47
CA ALA A 146 -18.79 4.44 -8.10
C ALA A 146 -18.34 5.33 -9.28
N GLY A 147 -18.16 4.77 -10.48
CA GLY A 147 -17.85 5.52 -11.71
C GLY A 147 -16.36 5.78 -11.95
N LYS A 148 -15.47 5.33 -11.06
CA LYS A 148 -14.02 5.48 -11.20
C LYS A 148 -13.33 4.15 -10.90
N GLN A 149 -13.00 3.39 -11.95
CA GLN A 149 -12.37 2.09 -11.82
C GLN A 149 -10.98 2.20 -11.17
N TRP A 150 -10.75 1.42 -10.12
CA TRP A 150 -9.49 1.34 -9.41
C TRP A 150 -8.60 0.23 -9.94
N ALA A 151 -7.28 0.44 -9.88
CA ALA A 151 -6.30 -0.62 -9.99
C ALA A 151 -6.03 -1.18 -8.58
N VAL A 152 -6.38 -2.43 -8.36
CA VAL A 152 -6.35 -3.06 -7.04
C VAL A 152 -5.10 -3.91 -6.87
N ALA A 153 -4.33 -3.67 -5.81
CA ALA A 153 -3.20 -4.50 -5.39
C ALA A 153 -3.40 -5.00 -3.96
N VAL A 154 -2.77 -6.12 -3.66
CA VAL A 154 -2.69 -6.69 -2.31
C VAL A 154 -1.23 -6.66 -1.90
N ASP A 155 -0.86 -5.77 -1.01
CA ASP A 155 0.53 -5.55 -0.60
C ASP A 155 0.81 -5.91 0.86
N GLU A 156 -0.15 -6.52 1.53
CA GLU A 156 0.09 -7.26 2.77
C GLU A 156 -0.90 -8.43 2.89
N PRO A 157 -0.67 -9.55 2.17
CA PRO A 157 -1.50 -10.74 2.30
C PRO A 157 -1.15 -11.50 3.58
N GLY A 158 -2.10 -11.60 4.50
CA GLY A 158 -1.88 -12.17 5.83
C GLY A 158 -1.31 -11.14 6.80
N ASP A 159 -0.89 -11.58 7.98
CA ASP A 159 -0.25 -10.73 8.97
C ASP A 159 1.22 -11.14 9.21
N ALA A 160 1.94 -10.33 9.98
CA ALA A 160 3.35 -10.56 10.27
C ALA A 160 3.67 -11.92 10.94
N GLN A 161 2.65 -12.62 11.45
CA GLN A 161 2.81 -13.93 12.10
C GLN A 161 2.61 -15.11 11.13
N HIS A 162 1.99 -14.83 9.99
CA HIS A 162 1.54 -15.85 9.03
C HIS A 162 2.13 -15.64 7.64
N SER A 163 3.20 -14.90 7.56
CA SER A 163 3.94 -14.62 6.33
C SER A 163 4.68 -15.84 5.80
N LEU A 164 5.20 -15.67 4.62
CA LEU A 164 5.89 -16.70 3.87
C LEU A 164 7.13 -17.22 4.61
N VAL A 165 7.18 -18.52 4.79
CA VAL A 165 8.34 -19.25 5.28
C VAL A 165 8.88 -20.14 4.15
N PRO A 166 10.12 -20.65 4.24
CA PRO A 166 10.64 -21.58 3.22
C PRO A 166 9.75 -22.80 3.00
N ASP A 167 9.64 -23.26 1.79
CA ASP A 167 8.85 -24.47 1.42
C ASP A 167 9.22 -25.70 2.27
N ALA A 168 10.49 -25.79 2.70
CA ALA A 168 10.95 -26.86 3.56
C ALA A 168 10.32 -26.85 4.96
N ASP A 169 9.95 -25.67 5.45
CA ASP A 169 9.42 -25.47 6.79
C ASP A 169 7.89 -25.43 6.82
N ASN A 170 7.26 -25.18 5.68
CA ASN A 170 5.81 -25.16 5.54
C ASN A 170 5.35 -25.85 4.25
N PRO A 171 4.94 -27.11 4.32
CA PRO A 171 4.45 -27.86 3.16
C PRO A 171 3.15 -27.29 2.59
N ASP A 172 2.38 -26.51 3.36
CA ASP A 172 1.14 -25.86 2.92
C ASP A 172 1.39 -24.48 2.28
N HIS A 173 2.63 -24.13 2.01
CA HIS A 173 3.03 -22.87 1.42
C HIS A 173 2.36 -22.57 0.06
N ASP A 174 1.89 -23.58 -0.64
CA ASP A 174 1.08 -23.45 -1.85
C ASP A 174 -0.21 -22.66 -1.64
N LEU A 175 -0.70 -22.51 -0.41
CA LEU A 175 -1.85 -21.66 -0.11
C LEU A 175 -1.56 -20.18 -0.42
N ALA A 176 -0.36 -19.70 -0.13
CA ALA A 176 0.06 -18.35 -0.47
C ALA A 176 0.10 -18.13 -1.99
N ARG A 177 0.67 -19.08 -2.74
CA ARG A 177 0.70 -19.04 -4.20
C ARG A 177 -0.70 -19.08 -4.79
N ARG A 178 -1.54 -20.01 -4.35
CA ARG A 178 -2.89 -20.21 -4.88
C ARG A 178 -3.84 -19.10 -4.49
N ASN A 179 -3.93 -18.79 -3.20
CA ASN A 179 -4.94 -17.87 -2.67
C ASN A 179 -4.46 -16.42 -2.68
N GLY A 180 -3.18 -16.16 -2.41
CA GLY A 180 -2.59 -14.83 -2.48
C GLY A 180 -2.30 -14.43 -3.92
N LEU A 181 -1.26 -15.01 -4.51
CA LEU A 181 -0.78 -14.62 -5.84
C LEU A 181 -1.83 -14.84 -6.93
N TRP A 182 -2.23 -16.09 -7.15
CA TRP A 182 -3.23 -16.41 -8.18
C TRP A 182 -4.62 -15.89 -7.83
N GLY A 183 -4.96 -15.84 -6.53
CA GLY A 183 -6.20 -15.21 -6.07
C GLY A 183 -6.31 -13.77 -6.51
N THR A 184 -5.24 -13.00 -6.38
CA THR A 184 -5.17 -11.60 -6.83
C THR A 184 -5.33 -11.48 -8.34
N PHE A 185 -4.52 -12.19 -9.12
CA PHE A 185 -4.52 -12.04 -10.58
C PHE A 185 -5.79 -12.59 -11.23
N MET A 186 -6.34 -13.70 -10.75
CA MET A 186 -7.59 -14.25 -11.26
C MET A 186 -8.83 -13.41 -10.92
N ALA A 187 -8.74 -12.58 -9.88
CA ALA A 187 -9.74 -11.57 -9.58
C ALA A 187 -9.62 -10.31 -10.45
N GLY A 188 -8.52 -10.13 -11.17
CA GLY A 188 -8.24 -8.92 -11.95
C GLY A 188 -7.41 -7.87 -11.22
N GLY A 189 -6.80 -8.22 -10.08
CA GLY A 189 -5.82 -7.38 -9.41
C GLY A 189 -4.53 -7.26 -10.23
N TRP A 190 -3.81 -6.16 -10.06
CA TRP A 190 -2.59 -5.90 -10.84
C TRP A 190 -1.29 -6.25 -10.12
N GLY A 191 -1.32 -6.39 -8.79
CA GLY A 191 -0.15 -6.67 -7.98
C GLY A 191 -0.46 -7.42 -6.70
N ASN A 192 0.49 -8.23 -6.25
CA ASN A 192 0.46 -8.93 -4.98
C ASN A 192 1.85 -8.92 -4.37
N GLU A 193 1.96 -8.48 -3.12
CA GLU A 193 3.21 -8.55 -2.38
C GLU A 193 3.53 -10.00 -2.00
N TRP A 194 4.81 -10.33 -2.07
CA TRP A 194 5.35 -11.57 -1.54
C TRP A 194 5.90 -11.30 -0.14
N TYR A 195 5.00 -11.34 0.85
CA TYR A 195 5.25 -10.85 2.20
C TYR A 195 5.98 -11.87 3.07
N PHE A 196 7.17 -11.52 3.53
CA PHE A 196 8.01 -12.41 4.34
C PHE A 196 7.72 -12.35 5.85
N GLY A 197 7.09 -11.30 6.34
CA GLY A 197 6.73 -11.11 7.75
C GLY A 197 7.90 -11.05 8.73
N TYR A 198 8.02 -10.01 9.47
CA TYR A 198 9.16 -9.73 10.33
C TYR A 198 9.23 -10.60 11.61
N LYS A 199 8.20 -11.37 11.92
CA LYS A 199 8.15 -12.23 13.12
C LYS A 199 8.72 -13.62 12.91
N HIS A 200 9.03 -13.99 11.68
CA HIS A 200 9.67 -15.27 11.39
C HIS A 200 11.19 -15.15 11.47
N GLU A 201 11.84 -16.18 11.99
CA GLU A 201 13.30 -16.24 12.07
C GLU A 201 14.02 -16.16 10.72
N HIS A 202 13.30 -16.51 9.63
CA HIS A 202 13.79 -16.42 8.26
C HIS A 202 13.60 -15.04 7.62
N SER A 203 13.06 -14.08 8.34
CA SER A 203 12.88 -12.69 7.87
C SER A 203 14.14 -11.87 8.16
N ASP A 204 15.25 -12.26 7.57
CA ASP A 204 16.55 -11.62 7.77
C ASP A 204 16.80 -10.39 6.90
N LEU A 205 15.81 -10.01 6.08
CA LEU A 205 15.85 -8.89 5.14
C LEU A 205 16.87 -9.05 3.98
N THR A 206 17.59 -10.15 3.91
CA THR A 206 18.48 -10.41 2.78
C THR A 206 17.74 -10.95 1.56
N CYS A 207 16.62 -11.65 1.80
CA CYS A 207 15.79 -12.29 0.78
C CYS A 207 16.59 -13.21 -0.18
N GLU A 208 17.73 -13.73 0.26
CA GLU A 208 18.59 -14.59 -0.57
C GLU A 208 17.93 -15.91 -0.94
N ASP A 209 17.03 -16.38 -0.11
CA ASP A 209 16.29 -17.63 -0.29
C ASP A 209 14.90 -17.44 -0.95
N TYR A 210 14.62 -16.29 -1.53
CA TYR A 210 13.30 -15.95 -2.10
C TYR A 210 12.81 -16.97 -3.15
N ARG A 211 13.70 -17.72 -3.80
CA ARG A 211 13.33 -18.74 -4.78
C ARG A 211 12.75 -20.00 -4.18
N SER A 212 12.98 -20.23 -2.88
CA SER A 212 12.47 -21.38 -2.14
C SER A 212 11.27 -21.03 -1.24
N ARG A 213 10.74 -19.83 -1.40
CA ARG A 213 9.58 -19.34 -0.67
C ARG A 213 8.35 -19.19 -1.55
#